data_bfaaf53d5f67509fbaed9671845f35ed
#
_entry.id   bfaaf53d5f67509fbaed9671845f35ed
#
_cell.length_a   1.000
_cell.length_b   1.000
_cell.length_c   1.000
_cell.angle_alpha   90.00
_cell.angle_beta   90.00
_cell.angle_gamma   90.00
#
_symmetry.space_group_name_H-M   'P 1'
#
loop_
_entity.id
_entity.type
_entity.pdbx_description
1 polymer ?
#
loop_
_entity_poly.entity_id
_entity_poly.type
_entity_poly.pdbx_seq_one_letter_code
_entity_poly.pdbx_strand_id
1 'polypeptide(L)'
;MSAPEQDAAARAAELGQRVDVASARVLATAAGISDEQAREPSALPGWSRGHVVTHLARNADGLRNLLVWARTGVVTPQYPSFEVRNEEIEAGADRPARELVVDFADAATAFSAEAAQLRNADWTAEVRAIRGAAHPAWYTLWRRLFELEIHHVDLDAGYRPVDWPAEFAQQCLHEATASFTGPDSPAALLRATDDGREHRIGPPATEPTITITGPSHAVVAWLLGRSDGSSLTPTPAGPLPPVPPW
;
A
#
# COMPACT_ATOMS: atom_id res chain seq x y z
N MET A 1 -17.91 -0.03 -26.28
CA MET A 1 -17.26 0.18 -24.98
C MET A 1 -18.29 0.79 -24.06
N SER A 2 -18.59 0.14 -22.94
CA SER A 2 -19.56 0.65 -21.96
C SER A 2 -18.95 1.76 -21.09
N ALA A 3 -19.78 2.60 -20.45
CA ALA A 3 -19.29 3.62 -19.52
C ALA A 3 -18.44 3.05 -18.38
N PRO A 4 -18.83 1.92 -17.73
CA PRO A 4 -17.98 1.30 -16.69
C PRO A 4 -16.60 0.87 -17.18
N GLU A 5 -16.49 0.38 -18.42
CA GLU A 5 -15.18 0.00 -18.99
C GLU A 5 -14.29 1.23 -19.24
N GLN A 6 -14.88 2.36 -19.66
CA GLN A 6 -14.15 3.61 -19.86
C GLN A 6 -13.66 4.17 -18.55
N ASP A 7 -14.49 4.19 -17.51
CA ASP A 7 -14.13 4.65 -16.17
C ASP A 7 -13.03 3.78 -15.55
N ALA A 8 -13.13 2.46 -15.69
CA ALA A 8 -12.11 1.52 -15.19
C ALA A 8 -10.76 1.73 -15.89
N ALA A 9 -10.77 1.88 -17.21
CA ALA A 9 -9.56 2.12 -18.00
C ALA A 9 -8.93 3.50 -17.68
N ALA A 10 -9.73 4.54 -17.47
CA ALA A 10 -9.24 5.86 -17.08
C ALA A 10 -8.57 5.82 -15.69
N ARG A 11 -9.21 5.16 -14.71
CA ARG A 11 -8.63 4.93 -13.36
C ARG A 11 -7.33 4.13 -13.44
N ALA A 12 -7.31 3.08 -14.27
CA ALA A 12 -6.12 2.27 -14.45
C ALA A 12 -4.96 3.08 -15.05
N ALA A 13 -5.23 3.93 -16.04
CA ALA A 13 -4.21 4.79 -16.64
C ALA A 13 -3.62 5.78 -15.62
N GLU A 14 -4.45 6.43 -14.82
CA GLU A 14 -4.01 7.34 -13.76
C GLU A 14 -3.18 6.59 -12.69
N LEU A 15 -3.71 5.49 -12.17
CA LEU A 15 -3.01 4.70 -11.15
C LEU A 15 -1.71 4.11 -11.69
N GLY A 16 -1.67 3.67 -12.94
CA GLY A 16 -0.45 3.16 -13.58
C GLY A 16 0.68 4.19 -13.56
N GLN A 17 0.39 5.43 -13.93
CA GLN A 17 1.38 6.53 -13.86
C GLN A 17 1.88 6.75 -12.41
N ARG A 18 0.97 6.73 -11.44
CA ARG A 18 1.33 6.90 -10.02
C ARG A 18 2.19 5.74 -9.51
N VAL A 19 1.89 4.50 -9.93
CA VAL A 19 2.69 3.30 -9.62
C VAL A 19 4.09 3.42 -10.19
N ASP A 20 4.24 3.87 -11.43
CA ASP A 20 5.56 4.05 -12.07
C ASP A 20 6.39 5.10 -11.33
N VAL A 21 5.79 6.24 -10.96
CA VAL A 21 6.45 7.29 -10.17
C VAL A 21 6.86 6.80 -8.78
N ALA A 22 5.97 6.07 -8.08
CA ALA A 22 6.27 5.51 -6.77
C ALA A 22 7.38 4.44 -6.85
N SER A 23 7.32 3.56 -7.87
CA SER A 23 8.37 2.55 -8.12
C SER A 23 9.73 3.20 -8.35
N ALA A 24 9.78 4.26 -9.16
CA ALA A 24 11.03 5.00 -9.41
C ALA A 24 11.59 5.64 -8.13
N ARG A 25 10.74 6.17 -7.25
CA ARG A 25 11.18 6.72 -5.95
C ARG A 25 11.76 5.65 -5.02
N VAL A 26 11.06 4.51 -4.87
CA VAL A 26 11.57 3.38 -4.08
C VAL A 26 12.90 2.90 -4.65
N LEU A 27 13.00 2.77 -5.99
CA LEU A 27 14.21 2.34 -6.66
C LEU A 27 15.39 3.28 -6.40
N ALA A 28 15.15 4.60 -6.47
CA ALA A 28 16.17 5.60 -6.19
C ALA A 28 16.66 5.52 -4.73
N THR A 29 15.76 5.32 -3.76
CA THR A 29 16.11 5.13 -2.36
C THR A 29 16.90 3.84 -2.16
N ALA A 30 16.43 2.71 -2.70
CA ALA A 30 17.10 1.42 -2.58
C ALA A 30 18.49 1.41 -3.23
N ALA A 31 18.69 2.11 -4.35
CA ALA A 31 19.98 2.27 -5.00
C ALA A 31 21.01 3.07 -4.18
N GLY A 32 20.56 3.86 -3.21
CA GLY A 32 21.41 4.58 -2.26
C GLY A 32 21.83 3.78 -1.03
N ILE A 33 21.32 2.56 -0.84
CA ILE A 33 21.57 1.70 0.33
C ILE A 33 22.79 0.80 0.06
N SER A 34 23.75 0.77 0.98
CA SER A 34 24.89 -0.16 0.92
C SER A 34 24.47 -1.59 1.31
N ASP A 35 25.34 -2.59 1.04
CA ASP A 35 25.13 -3.97 1.48
C ASP A 35 24.99 -4.09 3.00
N GLU A 36 25.71 -3.27 3.77
CA GLU A 36 25.61 -3.22 5.22
C GLU A 36 24.24 -2.67 5.64
N GLN A 37 23.85 -1.52 5.08
CA GLN A 37 22.55 -0.90 5.36
C GLN A 37 21.36 -1.78 4.95
N ALA A 38 21.49 -2.59 3.89
CA ALA A 38 20.44 -3.53 3.49
C ALA A 38 20.17 -4.60 4.56
N ARG A 39 21.18 -4.98 5.35
CA ARG A 39 21.06 -5.94 6.46
C ARG A 39 20.59 -5.31 7.77
N GLU A 40 20.64 -3.99 7.90
CA GLU A 40 20.13 -3.31 9.09
C GLU A 40 18.62 -3.44 9.22
N PRO A 41 18.07 -3.33 10.45
CA PRO A 41 16.62 -3.35 10.68
C PRO A 41 15.90 -2.29 9.86
N SER A 42 14.74 -2.67 9.35
CA SER A 42 13.72 -1.75 8.80
C SER A 42 12.79 -1.26 9.91
N ALA A 43 11.79 -0.43 9.59
CA ALA A 43 10.75 -0.06 10.55
C ALA A 43 9.79 -1.23 10.88
N LEU A 44 9.84 -2.34 10.13
CA LEU A 44 9.01 -3.51 10.39
C LEU A 44 9.73 -4.46 11.34
N PRO A 45 9.11 -4.86 12.48
CA PRO A 45 9.70 -5.78 13.42
C PRO A 45 10.13 -7.10 12.76
N GLY A 46 11.39 -7.50 12.98
CA GLY A 46 11.94 -8.74 12.45
C GLY A 46 12.39 -8.68 10.98
N TRP A 47 12.19 -7.57 10.28
CA TRP A 47 12.61 -7.41 8.89
C TRP A 47 13.79 -6.44 8.77
N SER A 48 14.77 -6.81 7.93
CA SER A 48 15.79 -5.90 7.44
C SER A 48 15.26 -5.06 6.25
N ARG A 49 16.01 -4.03 5.84
CA ARG A 49 15.71 -3.30 4.61
C ARG A 49 15.73 -4.21 3.38
N GLY A 50 16.59 -5.21 3.33
CA GLY A 50 16.62 -6.24 2.29
C GLY A 50 15.32 -7.04 2.20
N HIS A 51 14.71 -7.39 3.35
CA HIS A 51 13.38 -8.02 3.38
C HIS A 51 12.32 -7.12 2.74
N VAL A 52 12.31 -5.82 3.05
CA VAL A 52 11.35 -4.87 2.49
C VAL A 52 11.49 -4.75 0.97
N VAL A 53 12.73 -4.61 0.45
CA VAL A 53 12.96 -4.52 -0.99
C VAL A 53 12.55 -5.82 -1.69
N THR A 54 12.93 -6.98 -1.13
CA THR A 54 12.53 -8.30 -1.67
C THR A 54 11.02 -8.47 -1.64
N HIS A 55 10.36 -8.07 -0.54
CA HIS A 55 8.90 -8.09 -0.46
C HIS A 55 8.27 -7.26 -1.58
N LEU A 56 8.76 -6.05 -1.83
CA LEU A 56 8.23 -5.20 -2.90
C LEU A 56 8.44 -5.80 -4.30
N ALA A 57 9.53 -6.52 -4.53
CA ALA A 57 9.74 -7.27 -5.78
C ALA A 57 8.73 -8.42 -5.92
N ARG A 58 8.62 -9.28 -4.92
CA ARG A 58 7.64 -10.41 -4.91
C ARG A 58 6.19 -9.94 -4.96
N ASN A 59 5.90 -8.78 -4.36
CA ASN A 59 4.58 -8.17 -4.45
C ASN A 59 4.24 -7.75 -5.89
N ALA A 60 5.21 -7.18 -6.63
CA ALA A 60 5.02 -6.87 -8.05
C ALA A 60 4.71 -8.13 -8.88
N ASP A 61 5.47 -9.21 -8.68
CA ASP A 61 5.25 -10.49 -9.36
C ASP A 61 3.86 -11.07 -9.04
N GLY A 62 3.50 -11.07 -7.76
CA GLY A 62 2.20 -11.58 -7.33
C GLY A 62 1.03 -10.75 -7.89
N LEU A 63 1.12 -9.43 -7.88
CA LEU A 63 0.07 -8.57 -8.44
C LEU A 63 0.03 -8.62 -9.97
N ARG A 64 1.17 -8.83 -10.65
CA ARG A 64 1.22 -9.11 -12.09
C ARG A 64 0.41 -10.36 -12.44
N ASN A 65 0.46 -11.41 -11.62
CA ASN A 65 -0.33 -12.63 -11.84
C ASN A 65 -1.85 -12.32 -11.90
N LEU A 66 -2.33 -11.37 -11.07
CA LEU A 66 -3.73 -10.94 -11.12
C LEU A 66 -4.08 -10.21 -12.43
N LEU A 67 -3.14 -9.42 -12.97
CA LEU A 67 -3.31 -8.77 -14.28
C LEU A 67 -3.31 -9.79 -15.42
N VAL A 68 -2.43 -10.80 -15.36
CA VAL A 68 -2.47 -11.95 -16.30
C VAL A 68 -3.81 -12.65 -16.24
N TRP A 69 -4.34 -12.91 -15.04
CA TRP A 69 -5.68 -13.49 -14.87
C TRP A 69 -6.76 -12.62 -15.54
N ALA A 70 -6.77 -11.33 -15.26
CA ALA A 70 -7.75 -10.41 -15.85
C ALA A 70 -7.70 -10.41 -17.38
N ARG A 71 -6.50 -10.41 -17.99
CA ARG A 71 -6.29 -10.35 -19.43
C ARG A 71 -6.63 -11.67 -20.12
N THR A 72 -6.30 -12.82 -19.51
CA THR A 72 -6.43 -14.14 -20.15
C THR A 72 -7.73 -14.87 -19.78
N GLY A 73 -8.39 -14.48 -18.69
CA GLY A 73 -9.50 -15.22 -18.10
C GLY A 73 -9.08 -16.50 -17.36
N VAL A 74 -7.78 -16.83 -17.35
CA VAL A 74 -7.25 -18.01 -16.66
C VAL A 74 -6.86 -17.64 -15.23
N VAL A 75 -7.47 -18.32 -14.24
CA VAL A 75 -7.18 -18.10 -12.84
C VAL A 75 -5.69 -18.26 -12.56
N THR A 76 -5.04 -17.16 -12.22
CA THR A 76 -3.61 -17.10 -11.86
C THR A 76 -3.49 -16.52 -10.46
N PRO A 77 -3.28 -17.35 -9.41
CA PRO A 77 -3.21 -16.87 -8.04
C PRO A 77 -2.10 -15.85 -7.83
N GLN A 78 -2.33 -14.88 -6.94
CA GLN A 78 -1.32 -13.89 -6.57
C GLN A 78 -0.02 -14.56 -6.12
N TYR A 79 -0.12 -15.55 -5.24
CA TYR A 79 0.97 -16.41 -4.79
C TYR A 79 0.46 -17.86 -4.74
N PRO A 80 1.34 -18.86 -4.85
CA PRO A 80 0.95 -20.25 -4.61
C PRO A 80 0.40 -20.47 -3.20
N SER A 81 1.05 -19.89 -2.19
CA SER A 81 0.60 -19.84 -0.79
C SER A 81 1.32 -18.71 -0.02
N PHE A 82 0.90 -18.45 1.23
CA PHE A 82 1.61 -17.53 2.12
C PHE A 82 3.00 -18.04 2.51
N GLU A 83 3.12 -19.34 2.68
CA GLU A 83 4.38 -20.00 3.04
C GLU A 83 5.41 -19.77 1.92
N VAL A 84 5.04 -20.07 0.67
CA VAL A 84 5.92 -19.84 -0.50
C VAL A 84 6.33 -18.38 -0.62
N ARG A 85 5.37 -17.44 -0.48
CA ARG A 85 5.68 -16.00 -0.47
C ARG A 85 6.71 -15.65 0.61
N ASN A 86 6.54 -16.15 1.83
CA ASN A 86 7.42 -15.84 2.94
C ASN A 86 8.81 -16.46 2.72
N GLU A 87 8.88 -17.70 2.27
CA GLU A 87 10.13 -18.36 1.91
C GLU A 87 10.92 -17.60 0.83
N GLU A 88 10.24 -17.09 -0.20
CA GLU A 88 10.87 -16.27 -1.24
C GLU A 88 11.40 -14.94 -0.71
N ILE A 89 10.71 -14.30 0.23
CA ILE A 89 11.17 -13.07 0.87
C ILE A 89 12.42 -13.36 1.72
N GLU A 90 12.38 -14.38 2.57
CA GLU A 90 13.51 -14.78 3.41
C GLU A 90 14.74 -15.13 2.56
N ALA A 91 14.55 -15.95 1.53
CA ALA A 91 15.65 -16.37 0.64
C ALA A 91 16.29 -15.20 -0.13
N GLY A 92 15.51 -14.14 -0.36
CA GLY A 92 15.98 -12.97 -1.11
C GLY A 92 16.59 -11.86 -0.27
N ALA A 93 16.29 -11.80 1.02
CA ALA A 93 16.57 -10.64 1.86
C ALA A 93 18.07 -10.35 2.11
N ASP A 94 18.90 -11.38 2.13
CA ASP A 94 20.34 -11.27 2.44
C ASP A 94 21.22 -11.03 1.19
N ARG A 95 20.61 -10.88 0.01
CA ARG A 95 21.34 -10.59 -1.23
C ARG A 95 22.06 -9.24 -1.14
N PRO A 96 23.17 -9.06 -1.90
CA PRO A 96 23.80 -7.76 -2.07
C PRO A 96 22.79 -6.69 -2.51
N ALA A 97 22.96 -5.45 -2.00
CA ALA A 97 22.03 -4.34 -2.28
C ALA A 97 21.79 -4.15 -3.79
N ARG A 98 22.85 -4.27 -4.61
CA ARG A 98 22.75 -4.19 -6.07
C ARG A 98 21.80 -5.24 -6.66
N GLU A 99 21.82 -6.47 -6.14
CA GLU A 99 20.94 -7.55 -6.62
C GLU A 99 19.50 -7.31 -6.21
N LEU A 100 19.26 -6.79 -4.99
CA LEU A 100 17.94 -6.37 -4.53
C LEU A 100 17.35 -5.29 -5.43
N VAL A 101 18.15 -4.29 -5.80
CA VAL A 101 17.76 -3.20 -6.69
C VAL A 101 17.39 -3.71 -8.08
N VAL A 102 18.20 -4.60 -8.66
CA VAL A 102 17.94 -5.19 -9.99
C VAL A 102 16.66 -6.03 -9.96
N ASP A 103 16.50 -6.91 -8.97
CA ASP A 103 15.30 -7.75 -8.83
C ASP A 103 14.02 -6.90 -8.68
N PHE A 104 14.07 -5.84 -7.87
CA PHE A 104 12.93 -4.93 -7.74
C PHE A 104 12.65 -4.17 -9.04
N ALA A 105 13.67 -3.69 -9.75
CA ALA A 105 13.51 -3.00 -11.02
C ALA A 105 12.90 -3.90 -12.10
N ASP A 106 13.37 -5.13 -12.20
CA ASP A 106 12.87 -6.13 -13.16
C ASP A 106 11.41 -6.49 -12.86
N ALA A 107 11.07 -6.75 -11.59
CA ALA A 107 9.72 -7.06 -11.18
C ALA A 107 8.75 -5.89 -11.41
N ALA A 108 9.15 -4.64 -11.09
CA ALA A 108 8.35 -3.45 -11.33
C ALA A 108 8.13 -3.21 -12.84
N THR A 109 9.18 -3.40 -13.65
CA THR A 109 9.09 -3.28 -15.12
C THR A 109 8.13 -4.33 -15.69
N ALA A 110 8.24 -5.58 -15.24
CA ALA A 110 7.37 -6.67 -15.69
C ALA A 110 5.90 -6.44 -15.31
N PHE A 111 5.65 -5.85 -14.12
CA PHE A 111 4.29 -5.48 -13.70
C PHE A 111 3.70 -4.39 -14.61
N SER A 112 4.43 -3.30 -14.87
CA SER A 112 3.97 -2.21 -15.74
C SER A 112 3.81 -2.67 -17.19
N ALA A 113 4.70 -3.55 -17.69
CA ALA A 113 4.58 -4.14 -19.02
C ALA A 113 3.34 -5.03 -19.17
N GLU A 114 2.96 -5.80 -18.14
CA GLU A 114 1.72 -6.58 -18.15
C GLU A 114 0.51 -5.66 -18.12
N ALA A 115 0.49 -4.64 -17.25
CA ALA A 115 -0.58 -3.65 -17.19
C ALA A 115 -0.84 -2.98 -18.55
N ALA A 116 0.21 -2.68 -19.30
CA ALA A 116 0.11 -2.08 -20.64
C ALA A 116 -0.51 -3.01 -21.70
N GLN A 117 -0.61 -4.31 -21.44
CA GLN A 117 -1.23 -5.29 -22.36
C GLN A 117 -2.76 -5.42 -22.15
N LEU A 118 -3.31 -4.92 -21.04
CA LEU A 118 -4.73 -5.02 -20.76
C LEU A 118 -5.53 -4.09 -21.69
N ARG A 119 -6.61 -4.62 -22.25
CA ARG A 119 -7.61 -3.85 -22.98
C ARG A 119 -8.58 -3.19 -22.00
N ASN A 120 -9.31 -2.18 -22.43
CA ASN A 120 -10.25 -1.45 -21.57
C ASN A 120 -11.24 -2.37 -20.84
N ALA A 121 -11.75 -3.39 -21.51
CA ALA A 121 -12.69 -4.36 -20.92
C ALA A 121 -12.04 -5.24 -19.84
N ASP A 122 -10.75 -5.53 -19.95
CA ASP A 122 -10.04 -6.39 -19.02
C ASP A 122 -9.93 -5.74 -17.62
N TRP A 123 -9.97 -4.39 -17.55
CA TRP A 123 -9.90 -3.65 -16.29
C TRP A 123 -11.12 -3.83 -15.38
N THR A 124 -12.25 -4.27 -15.93
CA THR A 124 -13.44 -4.60 -15.14
C THR A 124 -13.52 -6.06 -14.72
N ALA A 125 -12.61 -6.92 -15.22
CA ALA A 125 -12.57 -8.33 -14.86
C ALA A 125 -12.34 -8.49 -13.35
N GLU A 126 -13.09 -9.40 -12.71
CA GLU A 126 -12.89 -9.71 -11.30
C GLU A 126 -11.68 -10.61 -11.08
N VAL A 127 -10.79 -10.18 -10.21
CA VAL A 127 -9.65 -10.95 -9.72
C VAL A 127 -9.67 -11.00 -8.20
N ARG A 128 -8.91 -11.93 -7.61
CA ARG A 128 -8.85 -12.09 -6.17
C ARG A 128 -7.41 -12.21 -5.69
N ALA A 129 -7.02 -11.31 -4.81
CA ALA A 129 -5.75 -11.42 -4.09
C ALA A 129 -5.80 -12.55 -3.07
N ILE A 130 -4.64 -12.94 -2.53
CA ILE A 130 -4.54 -14.01 -1.54
C ILE A 130 -5.33 -13.70 -0.25
N ARG A 131 -5.53 -12.41 0.05
CA ARG A 131 -6.42 -11.91 1.12
C ARG A 131 -7.40 -10.89 0.56
N GLY A 132 -8.61 -10.89 1.14
CA GLY A 132 -9.64 -9.93 0.81
C GLY A 132 -10.69 -10.47 -0.16
N ALA A 133 -11.65 -9.61 -0.49
CA ALA A 133 -12.72 -9.89 -1.45
C ALA A 133 -12.19 -9.84 -2.89
N ALA A 134 -12.97 -10.41 -3.82
CA ALA A 134 -12.76 -10.18 -5.24
C ALA A 134 -12.92 -8.68 -5.55
N HIS A 135 -12.14 -8.20 -6.50
CA HIS A 135 -12.14 -6.80 -6.90
C HIS A 135 -11.86 -6.67 -8.41
N PRO A 136 -12.26 -5.55 -9.04
CA PRO A 136 -11.94 -5.33 -10.44
C PRO A 136 -10.42 -5.15 -10.65
N ALA A 137 -9.93 -5.58 -11.79
CA ALA A 137 -8.50 -5.61 -12.10
C ALA A 137 -7.81 -4.25 -11.94
N TRP A 138 -8.49 -3.11 -12.24
CA TRP A 138 -7.92 -1.78 -12.05
C TRP A 138 -7.50 -1.53 -10.58
N TYR A 139 -8.20 -2.14 -9.61
CA TYR A 139 -7.87 -1.97 -8.18
C TYR A 139 -6.54 -2.65 -7.80
N THR A 140 -6.04 -3.58 -8.62
CA THR A 140 -4.70 -4.16 -8.45
C THR A 140 -3.61 -3.09 -8.54
N LEU A 141 -3.80 -2.04 -9.36
CA LEU A 141 -2.86 -0.92 -9.44
C LEU A 141 -2.88 -0.07 -8.17
N TRP A 142 -4.07 0.16 -7.58
CA TRP A 142 -4.18 0.80 -6.28
C TRP A 142 -3.47 -0.01 -5.19
N ARG A 143 -3.69 -1.31 -5.15
CA ARG A 143 -2.99 -2.19 -4.21
C ARG A 143 -1.47 -2.10 -4.37
N ARG A 144 -0.98 -2.05 -5.62
CA ARG A 144 0.46 -1.87 -5.89
C ARG A 144 0.97 -0.52 -5.39
N LEU A 145 0.25 0.55 -5.66
CA LEU A 145 0.60 1.89 -5.18
C LEU A 145 0.65 1.94 -3.65
N PHE A 146 -0.33 1.33 -2.99
CA PHE A 146 -0.39 1.22 -1.53
C PHE A 146 0.84 0.51 -0.96
N GLU A 147 1.21 -0.65 -1.49
CA GLU A 147 2.40 -1.39 -1.07
C GLU A 147 3.69 -0.55 -1.23
N LEU A 148 3.82 0.15 -2.37
CA LEU A 148 4.98 0.99 -2.64
C LEU A 148 5.10 2.14 -1.64
N GLU A 149 4.04 2.90 -1.42
CA GLU A 149 4.08 4.09 -0.58
C GLU A 149 4.26 3.74 0.90
N ILE A 150 3.55 2.72 1.39
CA ILE A 150 3.63 2.29 2.79
C ILE A 150 5.01 1.67 3.09
N HIS A 151 5.45 0.73 2.26
CA HIS A 151 6.72 0.05 2.50
C HIS A 151 7.95 0.89 2.13
N HIS A 152 7.79 1.99 1.38
CA HIS A 152 8.84 2.99 1.25
C HIS A 152 9.15 3.67 2.60
N VAL A 153 8.12 3.94 3.40
CA VAL A 153 8.30 4.41 4.78
C VAL A 153 8.93 3.33 5.64
N ASP A 154 8.45 2.09 5.52
CA ASP A 154 8.96 0.95 6.29
C ASP A 154 10.43 0.62 5.98
N LEU A 155 10.95 1.01 4.83
CA LEU A 155 12.36 0.89 4.47
C LEU A 155 13.28 1.67 5.43
N ASP A 156 12.76 2.68 6.12
CA ASP A 156 13.48 3.54 7.07
C ASP A 156 14.78 4.12 6.48
N ALA A 157 14.67 4.66 5.28
CA ALA A 157 15.78 5.21 4.50
C ALA A 157 15.49 6.65 4.04
N GLY A 158 14.81 7.45 4.89
CA GLY A 158 14.60 8.87 4.70
C GLY A 158 13.24 9.27 4.15
N TYR A 159 12.46 8.36 3.53
CA TYR A 159 11.09 8.63 3.11
C TYR A 159 10.13 8.49 4.29
N ARG A 160 9.25 9.46 4.47
CA ARG A 160 8.37 9.57 5.65
C ARG A 160 6.91 9.79 5.21
N PRO A 161 5.93 9.56 6.09
CA PRO A 161 4.52 9.79 5.76
C PRO A 161 4.20 11.19 5.23
N VAL A 162 4.95 12.22 5.66
CA VAL A 162 4.79 13.60 5.16
C VAL A 162 5.19 13.75 3.68
N ASP A 163 5.96 12.82 3.15
CA ASP A 163 6.42 12.79 1.76
C ASP A 163 5.44 12.08 0.81
N TRP A 164 4.37 11.46 1.35
CA TRP A 164 3.32 10.84 0.54
C TRP A 164 2.60 11.87 -0.33
N PRO A 165 2.29 11.56 -1.60
CA PRO A 165 1.41 12.40 -2.39
C PRO A 165 0.06 12.64 -1.70
N ALA A 166 -0.45 13.88 -1.76
CA ALA A 166 -1.69 14.23 -1.08
C ALA A 166 -2.87 13.34 -1.49
N GLU A 167 -3.02 13.07 -2.78
CA GLU A 167 -4.09 12.21 -3.30
C GLU A 167 -3.95 10.75 -2.80
N PHE A 168 -2.69 10.26 -2.62
CA PHE A 168 -2.48 8.95 -2.01
C PHE A 168 -2.93 8.94 -0.56
N ALA A 169 -2.49 9.92 0.23
CA ALA A 169 -2.83 9.99 1.65
C ALA A 169 -4.35 10.12 1.88
N GLN A 170 -5.03 10.94 1.09
CA GLN A 170 -6.49 11.15 1.16
C GLN A 170 -7.26 9.87 0.78
N GLN A 171 -6.89 9.21 -0.32
CA GLN A 171 -7.52 7.96 -0.73
C GLN A 171 -7.22 6.83 0.27
N CYS A 172 -5.98 6.74 0.76
CA CYS A 172 -5.57 5.76 1.77
C CYS A 172 -6.36 5.96 3.07
N LEU A 173 -6.56 7.21 3.53
CA LEU A 173 -7.37 7.51 4.70
C LEU A 173 -8.81 7.03 4.51
N HIS A 174 -9.42 7.33 3.36
CA HIS A 174 -10.77 6.89 3.05
C HIS A 174 -10.91 5.36 3.09
N GLU A 175 -9.97 4.62 2.51
CA GLU A 175 -10.03 3.15 2.46
C GLU A 175 -9.65 2.50 3.79
N ALA A 176 -8.62 3.02 4.47
CA ALA A 176 -8.19 2.48 5.75
C ALA A 176 -9.30 2.55 6.81
N THR A 177 -10.06 3.65 6.86
CA THR A 177 -11.14 3.81 7.83
C THR A 177 -12.20 2.72 7.76
N ALA A 178 -12.42 2.11 6.59
CA ALA A 178 -13.34 0.98 6.43
C ALA A 178 -12.89 -0.27 7.21
N SER A 179 -11.60 -0.41 7.50
CA SER A 179 -11.05 -1.52 8.29
C SER A 179 -11.18 -1.31 9.79
N PHE A 180 -11.44 -0.07 10.25
CA PHE A 180 -11.53 0.28 11.66
C PHE A 180 -12.99 0.43 12.12
N THR A 181 -13.82 -0.56 11.84
CA THR A 181 -15.24 -0.61 12.20
C THR A 181 -15.56 -1.68 13.24
N GLY A 182 -14.57 -2.47 13.65
CA GLY A 182 -14.71 -3.55 14.63
C GLY A 182 -14.84 -3.05 16.09
N PRO A 183 -15.17 -3.97 17.01
CA PRO A 183 -15.38 -3.64 18.42
C PRO A 183 -14.11 -3.11 19.12
N ASP A 184 -12.93 -3.49 18.65
CA ASP A 184 -11.64 -3.05 19.21
C ASP A 184 -11.18 -1.70 18.64
N SER A 185 -11.90 -1.16 17.66
CA SER A 185 -11.58 0.14 17.08
C SER A 185 -12.16 1.27 17.94
N PRO A 186 -11.39 2.35 18.21
CA PRO A 186 -11.89 3.47 18.99
C PRO A 186 -13.03 4.18 18.24
N ALA A 187 -14.10 4.57 18.96
CA ALA A 187 -15.16 5.38 18.38
C ALA A 187 -14.68 6.84 18.24
N ALA A 188 -14.17 7.20 17.07
CA ALA A 188 -13.58 8.50 16.80
C ALA A 188 -14.06 9.12 15.49
N LEU A 189 -14.07 10.46 15.47
CA LEU A 189 -14.20 11.26 14.26
C LEU A 189 -12.80 11.75 13.84
N LEU A 190 -12.37 11.41 12.65
CA LEU A 190 -11.11 11.85 12.07
C LEU A 190 -11.38 13.03 11.15
N ARG A 191 -10.73 14.17 11.40
CA ARG A 191 -10.90 15.38 10.59
C ARG A 191 -9.59 15.68 9.86
N ALA A 192 -9.59 15.48 8.54
CA ALA A 192 -8.48 15.84 7.68
C ALA A 192 -8.43 17.36 7.44
N THR A 193 -7.29 18.00 7.74
CA THR A 193 -7.15 19.46 7.63
C THR A 193 -6.79 19.95 6.24
N ASP A 194 -6.29 19.06 5.40
CA ASP A 194 -5.80 19.36 4.04
C ASP A 194 -6.91 19.29 2.98
N ASP A 195 -7.99 18.51 3.21
CA ASP A 195 -9.13 18.43 2.29
C ASP A 195 -10.49 18.71 2.96
N GLY A 196 -10.51 18.91 4.27
CA GLY A 196 -11.70 19.21 5.07
C GLY A 196 -12.64 18.02 5.27
N ARG A 197 -12.27 16.81 4.85
CA ARG A 197 -13.12 15.63 4.98
C ARG A 197 -13.12 15.10 6.41
N GLU A 198 -14.24 14.49 6.75
CA GLU A 198 -14.42 13.79 8.01
C GLU A 198 -14.65 12.29 7.75
N HIS A 199 -14.00 11.48 8.55
CA HIS A 199 -14.11 10.03 8.50
C HIS A 199 -14.45 9.50 9.89
N ARG A 200 -15.31 8.50 9.96
CA ARG A 200 -15.69 7.87 11.23
C ARG A 200 -15.02 6.51 11.34
N ILE A 201 -14.47 6.21 12.50
CA ILE A 201 -13.98 4.89 12.89
C ILE A 201 -14.69 4.41 14.16
N GLY A 202 -14.60 3.12 14.43
CA GLY A 202 -15.29 2.47 15.54
C GLY A 202 -16.58 1.75 15.13
N PRO A 203 -17.22 1.03 16.06
CA PRO A 203 -18.45 0.32 15.77
C PRO A 203 -19.55 1.25 15.26
N PRO A 204 -20.29 0.88 14.21
CA PRO A 204 -21.28 1.78 13.55
C PRO A 204 -22.34 2.37 14.48
N ALA A 205 -22.74 1.63 15.51
CA ALA A 205 -23.76 2.05 16.47
C ALA A 205 -23.22 2.90 17.64
N THR A 206 -21.88 3.14 17.70
CA THR A 206 -21.25 3.84 18.82
C THR A 206 -20.92 5.27 18.40
N GLU A 207 -21.44 6.28 19.10
CA GLU A 207 -21.10 7.67 18.80
C GLU A 207 -19.62 7.96 19.08
N PRO A 208 -18.95 8.78 18.23
CA PRO A 208 -17.59 9.19 18.45
C PRO A 208 -17.44 9.93 19.78
N THR A 209 -16.48 9.50 20.60
CA THR A 209 -16.18 10.14 21.90
C THR A 209 -15.02 11.12 21.81
N ILE A 210 -14.31 11.11 20.68
CA ILE A 210 -13.14 11.96 20.43
C ILE A 210 -13.10 12.37 18.96
N THR A 211 -12.68 13.60 18.70
CA THR A 211 -12.31 14.06 17.36
C THR A 211 -10.79 14.15 17.28
N ILE A 212 -10.19 13.58 16.24
CA ILE A 212 -8.75 13.59 16.00
C ILE A 212 -8.51 14.39 14.71
N THR A 213 -7.78 15.50 14.84
CA THR A 213 -7.59 16.46 13.75
C THR A 213 -6.12 16.49 13.32
N GLY A 214 -5.87 16.47 12.03
CA GLY A 214 -4.54 16.59 11.42
C GLY A 214 -4.58 16.40 9.91
N PRO A 215 -3.47 16.60 9.19
CA PRO A 215 -3.41 16.35 7.75
C PRO A 215 -3.57 14.85 7.45
N SER A 216 -4.13 14.52 6.30
CA SER A 216 -4.45 13.13 5.89
C SER A 216 -3.29 12.17 6.08
N HIS A 217 -2.08 12.56 5.68
CA HIS A 217 -0.88 11.72 5.83
C HIS A 217 -0.58 11.38 7.30
N ALA A 218 -0.77 12.32 8.23
CA ALA A 218 -0.51 12.09 9.65
C ALA A 218 -1.57 11.18 10.27
N VAL A 219 -2.85 11.36 9.90
CA VAL A 219 -3.95 10.49 10.35
C VAL A 219 -3.75 9.07 9.86
N VAL A 220 -3.44 8.90 8.57
CA VAL A 220 -3.15 7.58 7.98
C VAL A 220 -1.95 6.92 8.64
N ALA A 221 -0.85 7.64 8.82
CA ALA A 221 0.36 7.11 9.45
C ALA A 221 0.08 6.59 10.86
N TRP A 222 -0.73 7.31 11.64
CA TRP A 222 -1.15 6.85 12.96
C TRP A 222 -2.05 5.62 12.88
N LEU A 223 -3.07 5.62 12.02
CA LEU A 223 -3.97 4.46 11.84
C LEU A 223 -3.22 3.19 11.44
N LEU A 224 -2.21 3.33 10.59
CA LEU A 224 -1.44 2.20 10.06
C LEU A 224 -0.21 1.85 10.94
N GLY A 225 -0.04 2.51 12.09
CA GLY A 225 1.08 2.25 13.01
C GLY A 225 2.45 2.73 12.51
N ARG A 226 2.50 3.68 11.59
CA ARG A 226 3.73 4.30 11.06
C ARG A 226 4.05 5.65 11.73
N SER A 227 3.28 6.02 12.75
CA SER A 227 3.48 7.21 13.58
C SER A 227 2.82 6.99 14.94
N ASP A 228 3.36 7.63 15.97
CA ASP A 228 2.76 7.69 17.30
C ASP A 228 1.57 8.69 17.39
N GLY A 229 1.30 9.42 16.28
CA GLY A 229 0.26 10.43 16.23
C GLY A 229 0.57 11.73 16.97
N SER A 230 1.82 11.97 17.37
CA SER A 230 2.21 13.18 18.14
C SER A 230 1.93 14.51 17.42
N SER A 231 1.75 14.48 16.09
CA SER A 231 1.35 15.62 15.26
C SER A 231 -0.16 15.83 15.16
N LEU A 232 -0.97 14.94 15.74
CA LEU A 232 -2.43 15.00 15.70
C LEU A 232 -2.97 15.73 16.94
N THR A 233 -4.13 16.38 16.78
CA THR A 233 -4.80 17.13 17.84
C THR A 233 -6.09 16.43 18.24
N PRO A 234 -6.15 15.77 19.40
CA PRO A 234 -7.37 15.19 19.93
C PRO A 234 -8.27 16.24 20.62
N THR A 235 -9.59 16.09 20.48
CA THR A 235 -10.60 16.90 21.17
C THR A 235 -11.69 15.97 21.72
N PRO A 236 -11.89 15.88 23.06
CA PRO A 236 -11.20 16.63 24.10
C PRO A 236 -9.69 16.32 24.15
N ALA A 237 -8.91 17.27 24.69
CA ALA A 237 -7.47 17.11 24.83
C ALA A 237 -7.12 15.89 25.73
N GLY A 238 -6.16 15.09 25.28
CA GLY A 238 -5.74 13.86 25.97
C GLY A 238 -4.87 12.98 25.08
N PRO A 239 -4.50 11.79 25.53
CA PRO A 239 -3.79 10.83 24.69
C PRO A 239 -4.67 10.34 23.55
N LEU A 240 -4.06 10.00 22.42
CA LEU A 240 -4.76 9.31 21.35
C LEU A 240 -5.16 7.90 21.80
N PRO A 241 -6.35 7.43 21.42
CA PRO A 241 -6.73 6.06 21.73
C PRO A 241 -5.86 5.06 20.97
N PRO A 242 -5.62 3.86 21.53
CA PRO A 242 -4.95 2.80 20.80
C PRO A 242 -5.80 2.38 19.60
N VAL A 243 -5.15 2.06 18.49
CA VAL A 243 -5.78 1.47 17.31
C VAL A 243 -5.31 0.02 17.17
N PRO A 244 -6.19 -0.91 16.75
CA PRO A 244 -5.77 -2.29 16.49
C PRO A 244 -4.76 -2.34 15.33
N PRO A 245 -3.89 -3.35 15.29
CA PRO A 245 -2.98 -3.55 14.17
C PRO A 245 -3.76 -3.69 12.86
N TRP A 246 -3.28 -3.03 11.86
CA TRP A 246 -3.86 -3.02 10.51
C TRP A 246 -3.23 -4.10 9.63
#